data_a3dac933c06aa42906562fb08e4e72fb
#
_entry.id   a3dac933c06aa42906562fb08e4e72fb
#
_cell.length_a   1.000
_cell.length_b   1.000
_cell.length_c   1.000
_cell.angle_alpha   90.00
_cell.angle_beta   90.00
_cell.angle_gamma   90.00
#
_symmetry.space_group_name_H-M   'P 1'
#
loop_
_entity.id
_entity.type
_entity.pdbx_description
1 polymer ?
#
loop_
_entity_poly.entity_id
_entity_poly.type
_entity_poly.pdbx_seq_one_letter_code
_entity_poly.pdbx_strand_id
1 'polypeptide(L)'
;HLGDGERDMAALGSLLEGKRLIAVSGNCDLYSDLPAEALEDIGGVRILCTHGHRYGVKSSDGALVERALKVNARILLYGHTHEPVTRYEDGLYIMNPGSARQGRYGMIDITPNGIACILCEL
;
A
#
# COMPACT_ATOMS: atom_id res chain seq x y z
N HIS A 1 2.39 -0.53 5.77
CA HIS A 1 2.06 0.89 6.01
C HIS A 1 2.42 1.73 4.80
N LEU A 2 1.46 2.46 4.26
CA LEU A 2 1.60 3.15 2.96
C LEU A 2 1.98 4.64 3.07
N GLY A 3 2.68 5.00 4.13
CA GLY A 3 3.23 6.34 4.30
C GLY A 3 2.39 7.28 5.17
N ASP A 4 3.00 8.37 5.59
CA ASP A 4 2.48 9.37 6.52
C ASP A 4 2.07 8.78 7.88
N GLY A 5 2.96 8.85 8.84
CA GLY A 5 2.71 8.31 10.17
C GLY A 5 3.79 7.36 10.68
N GLU A 6 5.01 7.50 10.19
CA GLU A 6 6.15 6.69 10.62
C GLU A 6 6.34 6.72 12.13
N ARG A 7 6.13 7.89 12.76
CA ARG A 7 6.25 8.02 14.21
C ARG A 7 5.21 7.20 14.96
N ASP A 8 3.99 7.13 14.43
CA ASP A 8 2.92 6.34 15.03
C ASP A 8 3.21 4.84 14.91
N MET A 9 3.83 4.43 13.80
CA MET A 9 4.27 3.05 13.61
C MET A 9 5.36 2.66 14.61
N ALA A 10 6.31 3.54 14.87
CA ALA A 10 7.35 3.30 15.86
C ALA A 10 6.76 3.08 17.26
N ALA A 11 5.69 3.79 17.60
CA ALA A 11 5.00 3.65 18.89
C ALA A 11 4.28 2.30 19.03
N LEU A 12 4.01 1.60 17.94
CA LEU A 12 3.33 0.30 17.93
C LEU A 12 4.29 -0.89 17.98
N GLY A 13 5.60 -0.64 18.15
CA GLY A 13 6.64 -1.66 18.02
C GLY A 13 6.36 -2.98 18.75
N SER A 14 5.90 -2.95 20.00
CA SER A 14 5.61 -4.16 20.76
C SER A 14 4.39 -4.93 20.24
N LEU A 15 3.41 -4.23 19.66
CA LEU A 15 2.22 -4.84 19.07
C LEU A 15 2.52 -5.51 17.74
N LEU A 16 3.61 -5.11 17.08
CA LEU A 16 4.04 -5.65 15.80
C LEU A 16 5.08 -6.76 15.94
N GLU A 17 5.46 -7.09 17.16
CA GLU A 17 6.42 -8.17 17.44
C GLU A 17 5.94 -9.50 16.84
N GLY A 18 6.85 -10.21 16.19
CA GLY A 18 6.52 -11.47 15.51
C GLY A 18 5.83 -11.30 14.16
N LYS A 19 5.60 -10.07 13.71
CA LYS A 19 4.99 -9.77 12.41
C LYS A 19 6.03 -9.11 11.48
N ARG A 20 5.93 -9.41 10.20
CA ARG A 20 6.74 -8.73 9.19
C ARG A 20 6.10 -7.38 8.88
N LEU A 21 6.83 -6.29 9.15
CA LEU A 21 6.41 -4.94 8.82
C LEU A 21 7.10 -4.46 7.56
N ILE A 22 6.31 -3.99 6.60
CA ILE A 22 6.78 -3.30 5.39
C ILE A 22 6.17 -1.91 5.40
N ALA A 23 7.00 -0.89 5.34
CA ALA A 23 6.56 0.50 5.39
C ALA A 23 7.27 1.33 4.34
N VAL A 24 6.57 2.32 3.80
CA VAL A 24 7.12 3.30 2.87
C VAL A 24 6.93 4.71 3.43
N SER A 25 7.77 5.66 2.96
CA SER A 25 7.66 7.05 3.38
C SER A 25 6.60 7.78 2.59
N GLY A 26 5.79 8.58 3.28
CA GLY A 26 4.87 9.53 2.66
C GLY A 26 5.46 10.93 2.58
N ASN A 27 4.73 11.86 1.96
CA ASN A 27 5.19 13.24 1.81
C ASN A 27 5.24 14.01 3.14
N CYS A 28 4.55 13.52 4.18
CA CYS A 28 4.57 14.11 5.53
C CYS A 28 5.60 13.46 6.46
N ASP A 29 6.28 12.41 6.02
CA ASP A 29 7.34 11.74 6.80
C ASP A 29 8.68 12.42 6.54
N LEU A 30 8.89 13.59 7.17
CA LEU A 30 10.11 14.36 6.99
C LEU A 30 11.33 13.65 7.58
N TYR A 31 12.43 13.66 6.85
CA TYR A 31 13.70 13.01 7.24
C TYR A 31 13.58 11.51 7.49
N SER A 32 12.61 10.85 6.85
CA SER A 32 12.43 9.41 6.95
C SER A 32 13.53 8.63 6.24
N ASP A 33 14.00 7.56 6.88
CA ASP A 33 14.89 6.58 6.27
C ASP A 33 14.13 5.46 5.52
N LEU A 34 12.81 5.50 5.55
CA LEU A 34 11.98 4.52 4.83
C LEU A 34 12.05 4.73 3.32
N PRO A 35 11.98 3.65 2.53
CA PRO A 35 11.97 3.77 1.08
C PRO A 35 10.71 4.46 0.58
N ALA A 36 10.80 5.12 -0.58
CA ALA A 36 9.63 5.73 -1.23
C ALA A 36 8.67 4.67 -1.79
N GLU A 37 9.21 3.54 -2.19
CA GLU A 37 8.42 2.39 -2.64
C GLU A 37 9.07 1.10 -2.17
N ALA A 38 8.25 0.07 -1.98
CA ALA A 38 8.69 -1.28 -1.65
C ALA A 38 8.11 -2.26 -2.67
N LEU A 39 8.94 -3.15 -3.18
CA LEU A 39 8.54 -4.21 -4.08
C LEU A 39 8.80 -5.54 -3.37
N GLU A 40 7.73 -6.25 -3.05
CA GLU A 40 7.80 -7.45 -2.22
C GLU A 40 7.14 -8.64 -2.92
N ASP A 41 7.71 -9.82 -2.70
CA ASP A 41 7.10 -11.08 -3.14
C ASP A 41 6.56 -11.81 -1.90
N ILE A 42 5.25 -11.93 -1.82
CA ILE A 42 4.55 -12.56 -0.70
C ILE A 42 3.59 -13.62 -1.25
N GLY A 43 3.73 -14.85 -0.77
CA GLY A 43 2.88 -15.95 -1.23
C GLY A 43 2.96 -16.22 -2.73
N GLY A 44 4.11 -15.94 -3.34
CA GLY A 44 4.31 -16.06 -4.79
C GLY A 44 3.73 -14.90 -5.60
N VAL A 45 3.28 -13.83 -4.95
CA VAL A 45 2.64 -12.68 -5.59
C VAL A 45 3.51 -11.44 -5.39
N ARG A 46 3.80 -10.73 -6.48
CA ARG A 46 4.57 -9.49 -6.44
C ARG A 46 3.66 -8.30 -6.12
N ILE A 47 4.02 -7.57 -5.07
CA ILE A 47 3.26 -6.44 -4.54
C ILE A 47 4.12 -5.18 -4.61
N LEU A 48 3.60 -4.13 -5.24
CA LEU A 48 4.21 -2.80 -5.20
C LEU A 48 3.47 -1.95 -4.17
N CYS A 49 4.21 -1.42 -3.20
CA CYS A 49 3.70 -0.52 -2.16
C CYS A 49 4.36 0.84 -2.30
N THR A 50 3.56 1.89 -2.28
CA THR A 50 4.07 3.28 -2.30
C THR A 50 3.03 4.20 -1.68
N HIS A 51 3.46 5.36 -1.18
CA HIS A 51 2.50 6.39 -0.75
C HIS A 51 1.74 6.97 -1.96
N GLY A 52 2.43 7.16 -3.07
CA GLY A 52 1.82 7.58 -4.33
C GLY A 52 1.98 9.06 -4.66
N HIS A 53 2.43 9.90 -3.71
CA HIS A 53 2.53 11.35 -3.94
C HIS A 53 3.45 11.73 -5.11
N ARG A 54 4.45 10.90 -5.41
CA ARG A 54 5.38 11.14 -6.52
C ARG A 54 4.79 10.79 -7.90
N TYR A 55 3.64 10.16 -7.94
CA TYR A 55 2.97 9.72 -9.18
C TYR A 55 1.71 10.51 -9.50
N GLY A 56 1.46 11.62 -8.79
CA GLY A 56 0.32 12.48 -9.04
C GLY A 56 -1.04 11.82 -8.82
N VAL A 57 -1.12 10.91 -7.86
CA VAL A 57 -2.33 10.07 -7.64
C VAL A 57 -3.57 10.86 -7.24
N LYS A 58 -3.44 12.11 -6.77
CA LYS A 58 -4.60 12.96 -6.49
C LYS A 58 -5.36 13.35 -7.76
N SER A 59 -4.69 13.39 -8.90
CA SER A 59 -5.32 13.66 -10.19
C SER A 59 -5.75 12.37 -10.87
N SER A 60 -4.89 11.35 -10.85
CA SER A 60 -5.12 10.06 -11.49
C SER A 60 -4.07 9.06 -10.98
N ASP A 61 -4.40 7.80 -10.91
CA ASP A 61 -3.45 6.75 -10.59
C ASP A 61 -2.79 6.09 -11.81
N GLY A 62 -3.05 6.62 -13.01
CA GLY A 62 -2.56 6.04 -14.26
C GLY A 62 -1.05 5.86 -14.33
N ALA A 63 -0.27 6.86 -13.91
CA ALA A 63 1.19 6.76 -13.89
C ALA A 63 1.68 5.68 -12.91
N LEU A 64 1.02 5.54 -11.77
CA LEU A 64 1.34 4.52 -10.78
C LEU A 64 0.97 3.12 -11.27
N VAL A 65 -0.16 2.96 -11.92
CA VAL A 65 -0.58 1.70 -12.56
C VAL A 65 0.44 1.29 -13.61
N GLU A 66 0.88 2.21 -14.45
CA GLU A 66 1.91 1.96 -15.45
C GLU A 66 3.22 1.46 -14.80
N ARG A 67 3.63 2.08 -13.71
CA ARG A 67 4.80 1.65 -12.93
C ARG A 67 4.63 0.22 -12.39
N ALA A 68 3.47 -0.10 -11.84
CA ALA A 68 3.17 -1.43 -11.31
C ALA A 68 3.24 -2.50 -12.41
N LEU A 69 2.67 -2.24 -13.57
CA LEU A 69 2.74 -3.16 -14.71
C LEU A 69 4.18 -3.34 -15.19
N LYS A 70 4.96 -2.28 -15.20
CA LYS A 70 6.36 -2.31 -15.64
C LYS A 70 7.25 -3.19 -14.76
N VAL A 71 6.98 -3.25 -13.47
CA VAL A 71 7.72 -4.11 -12.53
C VAL A 71 7.07 -5.49 -12.35
N ASN A 72 6.07 -5.81 -13.15
CA ASN A 72 5.33 -7.08 -13.11
C ASN A 72 4.64 -7.33 -11.75
N ALA A 73 4.16 -6.27 -11.12
CA ALA A 73 3.36 -6.41 -9.91
C ALA A 73 1.98 -7.00 -10.26
N ARG A 74 1.43 -7.80 -9.35
CA ARG A 74 0.06 -8.30 -9.43
C ARG A 74 -0.86 -7.57 -8.46
N ILE A 75 -0.28 -6.91 -7.45
CA ILE A 75 -1.00 -6.08 -6.48
C ILE A 75 -0.29 -4.73 -6.39
N LEU A 76 -1.05 -3.67 -6.46
CA LEU A 76 -0.61 -2.30 -6.24
C LEU A 76 -1.32 -1.73 -5.01
N LEU A 77 -0.55 -1.30 -4.02
CA LEU A 77 -1.05 -0.66 -2.81
C LEU A 77 -0.51 0.76 -2.73
N TYR A 78 -1.40 1.73 -2.57
CA TYR A 78 -1.00 3.13 -2.41
C TYR A 78 -1.94 3.88 -1.46
N GLY A 79 -1.53 5.06 -1.03
CA GLY A 79 -2.28 5.90 -0.10
C GLY A 79 -2.44 7.32 -0.63
N HIS A 80 -2.09 8.31 0.18
CA HIS A 80 -2.05 9.74 -0.11
C HIS A 80 -3.40 10.42 -0.34
N THR A 81 -4.30 9.86 -1.15
CA THR A 81 -5.60 10.47 -1.46
C THR A 81 -6.60 10.39 -0.31
N HIS A 82 -6.39 9.46 0.63
CA HIS A 82 -7.30 9.11 1.71
C HIS A 82 -8.65 8.54 1.23
N GLU A 83 -8.80 8.27 -0.05
CA GLU A 83 -10.04 7.73 -0.63
C GLU A 83 -9.89 6.22 -0.86
N PRO A 84 -10.74 5.41 -0.21
CA PRO A 84 -10.70 3.96 -0.42
C PRO A 84 -11.03 3.60 -1.86
N VAL A 85 -10.20 2.76 -2.44
CA VAL A 85 -10.41 2.23 -3.80
C VAL A 85 -9.99 0.77 -3.81
N THR A 86 -10.76 -0.05 -4.48
CA THR A 86 -10.33 -1.39 -4.88
C THR A 86 -10.86 -1.67 -6.27
N ARG A 87 -9.98 -2.12 -7.17
CA ARG A 87 -10.35 -2.52 -8.51
C ARG A 87 -9.35 -3.52 -9.08
N TYR A 88 -9.76 -4.20 -10.13
CA TYR A 88 -8.94 -5.13 -10.91
C TYR A 88 -8.88 -4.65 -12.35
N GLU A 89 -7.67 -4.54 -12.91
CA GLU A 89 -7.43 -4.02 -14.24
C GLU A 89 -6.20 -4.68 -14.85
N ASP A 90 -6.35 -5.31 -16.01
CA ASP A 90 -5.24 -5.90 -16.77
C ASP A 90 -4.33 -6.83 -15.96
N GLY A 91 -4.90 -7.66 -15.11
CA GLY A 91 -4.15 -8.58 -14.25
C GLY A 91 -3.59 -7.95 -12.97
N LEU A 92 -3.88 -6.68 -12.72
CA LEU A 92 -3.41 -5.94 -11.55
C LEU A 92 -4.56 -5.69 -10.57
N TYR A 93 -4.39 -6.11 -9.32
CA TYR A 93 -5.26 -5.74 -8.21
C TYR A 93 -4.76 -4.43 -7.62
N ILE A 94 -5.63 -3.44 -7.53
CA ILE A 94 -5.29 -2.08 -7.09
C ILE A 94 -6.09 -1.77 -5.84
N MET A 95 -5.42 -1.34 -4.78
CA MET A 95 -6.09 -0.95 -3.55
C MET A 95 -5.44 0.29 -2.93
N ASN A 96 -6.30 1.24 -2.56
CA ASN A 96 -6.00 2.28 -1.59
C ASN A 96 -6.93 2.03 -0.40
N PRO A 97 -6.43 1.69 0.78
CA PRO A 97 -7.29 1.35 1.92
C PRO A 97 -7.99 2.55 2.54
N GLY A 98 -7.65 3.77 2.14
CA GLY A 98 -8.13 4.98 2.79
C GLY A 98 -7.23 5.41 3.94
N SER A 99 -7.72 6.30 4.79
CA SER A 99 -6.93 6.87 5.89
C SER A 99 -7.15 6.10 7.21
N ALA A 100 -6.05 5.69 7.84
CA ALA A 100 -6.08 5.07 9.16
C ALA A 100 -6.67 6.01 10.22
N ARG A 101 -6.51 7.32 10.09
CA ARG A 101 -7.14 8.30 10.97
C ARG A 101 -8.65 8.23 10.94
N GLN A 102 -9.23 7.79 9.83
CA GLN A 102 -10.66 7.60 9.67
C GLN A 102 -11.10 6.17 9.99
N GLY A 103 -10.20 5.36 10.58
CA GLY A 103 -10.47 3.98 10.93
C GLY A 103 -10.47 3.02 9.74
N ARG A 104 -9.89 3.41 8.61
CA ARG A 104 -9.89 2.60 7.38
C ARG A 104 -8.59 1.85 7.20
N TYR A 105 -8.72 0.60 6.77
CA TYR A 105 -7.58 -0.26 6.45
C TYR A 105 -7.97 -1.27 5.37
N GLY A 106 -7.03 -2.03 4.90
CA GLY A 106 -7.28 -3.07 3.92
C GLY A 106 -6.72 -4.41 4.36
N MET A 107 -7.33 -5.47 3.87
CA MET A 107 -6.86 -6.84 4.01
C MET A 107 -6.65 -7.45 2.65
N ILE A 108 -5.61 -8.26 2.52
CA ILE A 108 -5.32 -9.00 1.29
C ILE A 108 -5.18 -10.46 1.66
N ASP A 109 -6.00 -11.31 1.01
CA ASP A 109 -5.88 -12.75 1.10
C ASP A 109 -5.26 -13.29 -0.19
N ILE A 110 -4.15 -13.99 -0.05
CA ILE A 110 -3.49 -14.69 -1.16
C ILE A 110 -3.63 -16.18 -0.88
N THR A 111 -4.42 -16.86 -1.71
CA THR A 111 -4.69 -18.28 -1.56
C THR A 111 -4.42 -19.01 -2.88
N PRO A 112 -4.33 -20.36 -2.89
CA PRO A 112 -4.23 -21.08 -4.15
C PRO A 112 -5.38 -20.82 -5.12
N ASN A 113 -6.53 -20.36 -4.61
CA ASN A 113 -7.73 -20.07 -5.40
C ASN A 113 -7.76 -18.64 -5.94
N GLY A 114 -6.85 -17.78 -5.53
CA GLY A 114 -6.76 -16.41 -6.04
C GLY A 114 -6.41 -15.37 -4.98
N ILE A 115 -6.65 -14.11 -5.34
CA ILE A 115 -6.33 -12.93 -4.55
C ILE A 115 -7.62 -12.19 -4.24
N ALA A 116 -7.80 -11.80 -2.97
CA ALA A 116 -8.89 -10.93 -2.56
C ALA A 116 -8.32 -9.69 -1.87
N CYS A 117 -8.74 -8.51 -2.32
CA CYS A 117 -8.41 -7.22 -1.71
C CYS A 117 -9.68 -6.65 -1.08
N ILE A 118 -9.68 -6.49 0.22
CA ILE A 118 -10.88 -6.18 1.00
C ILE A 118 -10.69 -4.85 1.74
N LEU A 119 -11.59 -3.91 1.50
CA LEU A 119 -11.62 -2.64 2.25
C LEU A 119 -12.33 -2.87 3.59
N CYS A 120 -11.72 -2.38 4.66
CA CYS A 120 -12.21 -2.56 6.02
C CYS A 120 -12.32 -1.21 6.75
N GLU A 121 -13.19 -1.17 7.73
CA GLU A 121 -13.42 0.01 8.57
C GLU A 121 -13.64 -0.42 10.02
N LEU A 122 -13.04 0.32 10.95
CA LEU A 122 -13.26 0.13 12.38
C LEU A 122 -14.62 0.65 12.83
#